data_1a5c5b048fcee1dd2a26aa9b37a9ecaf
#
_entry.id   1a5c5b048fcee1dd2a26aa9b37a9ecaf
#
_cell.length_a   1.000
_cell.length_b   1.000
_cell.length_c   1.000
_cell.angle_alpha   90.00
_cell.angle_beta   90.00
_cell.angle_gamma   90.00
#
_symmetry.space_group_name_H-M   'P 1'
#
loop_
_entity.id
_entity.type
_entity.pdbx_description
1 polymer ?
#
loop_
_entity_poly.entity_id
_entity_poly.type
_entity_poly.pdbx_seq_one_letter_code
_entity_poly.pdbx_strand_id
1 'polypeptide(L)'
;FPIFEEAGYTVARGYSDYKAKSKDAGKMILIQEEGKDPSCLPYAIDRKSDDLTLAQITESAIDFLTKGKNKGFFLMVEGGKIDWACHGNDAATVFNEVKDMDDAIKVAYEFYKKHPKETLIVVTADHETGGIVLGTGKYALNLKALQYQKHSADGLSRRISELRKSKGNKVTWEDMKEFLGEEMGFWKQFPISWEQEKKLRDEFEQSFVRNKVVFAESMYSKSEPM
;
A
#
# COMPACT_ATOMS: atom_id res chain seq x y z
N PHE A 1 14.12 9.79 -15.95
CA PHE A 1 13.64 11.17 -15.72
C PHE A 1 14.34 12.24 -16.57
N PRO A 2 15.43 11.97 -17.36
CA PRO A 2 16.14 13.00 -18.15
C PRO A 2 15.22 13.83 -19.06
N ILE A 3 14.24 13.20 -19.72
CA ILE A 3 13.26 13.90 -20.59
C ILE A 3 12.50 15.00 -19.84
N PHE A 4 12.18 14.78 -18.57
CA PHE A 4 11.48 15.78 -17.75
C PHE A 4 12.42 16.91 -17.34
N GLU A 5 13.68 16.60 -17.05
CA GLU A 5 14.71 17.60 -16.71
C GLU A 5 15.00 18.50 -17.91
N GLU A 6 15.11 17.92 -19.12
CA GLU A 6 15.21 18.66 -20.39
C GLU A 6 13.99 19.56 -20.66
N ALA A 7 12.80 19.14 -20.20
CA ALA A 7 11.57 19.92 -20.27
C ALA A 7 11.44 20.98 -19.14
N GLY A 8 12.49 21.15 -18.34
CA GLY A 8 12.58 22.16 -17.29
C GLY A 8 11.90 21.76 -15.97
N TYR A 9 11.70 20.46 -15.74
CA TYR A 9 11.26 19.96 -14.45
C TYR A 9 12.45 19.75 -13.52
N THR A 10 12.28 20.12 -12.27
CA THR A 10 13.18 19.74 -11.18
C THR A 10 12.71 18.40 -10.60
N VAL A 11 13.55 17.37 -10.63
CA VAL A 11 13.26 16.07 -10.04
C VAL A 11 13.81 16.05 -8.62
N ALA A 12 12.95 15.81 -7.65
CA ALA A 12 13.28 15.62 -6.25
C ALA A 12 13.03 14.16 -5.84
N ARG A 13 14.03 13.56 -5.17
CA ARG A 13 13.96 12.20 -4.64
C ARG A 13 13.85 12.24 -3.13
N GLY A 14 12.65 11.89 -2.63
CA GLY A 14 12.36 11.95 -1.22
C GLY A 14 12.02 13.36 -0.71
N TYR A 15 11.50 13.38 0.52
CA TYR A 15 10.98 14.60 1.12
C TYR A 15 12.06 15.65 1.42
N SER A 16 13.23 15.19 1.85
CA SER A 16 14.37 16.09 2.14
C SER A 16 14.88 16.79 0.90
N ASP A 17 15.00 16.08 -0.21
CA ASP A 17 15.45 16.64 -1.49
C ASP A 17 14.40 17.61 -2.06
N TYR A 18 13.11 17.30 -1.89
CA TYR A 18 12.04 18.24 -2.21
C TYR A 18 12.21 19.56 -1.45
N LYS A 19 12.41 19.52 -0.15
CA LYS A 19 12.58 20.72 0.69
C LYS A 19 13.78 21.57 0.23
N ALA A 20 14.85 20.92 -0.21
CA ALA A 20 16.05 21.60 -0.70
C ALA A 20 15.82 22.29 -2.04
N LYS A 21 15.17 21.60 -2.98
CA LYS A 21 15.06 22.02 -4.41
C LYS A 21 13.82 22.85 -4.70
N SER A 22 12.76 22.67 -3.92
CA SER A 22 11.46 23.23 -4.27
C SER A 22 11.42 24.75 -4.34
N LYS A 23 12.31 25.47 -3.63
CA LYS A 23 12.29 26.96 -3.59
C LYS A 23 12.49 27.58 -4.94
N ASP A 24 13.44 27.06 -5.71
CA ASP A 24 13.87 27.63 -6.99
C ASP A 24 13.24 26.94 -8.21
N ALA A 25 12.50 25.86 -7.99
CA ALA A 25 11.85 25.11 -9.04
C ALA A 25 10.62 25.81 -9.61
N GLY A 26 10.53 25.90 -10.94
CA GLY A 26 9.33 26.35 -11.66
C GLY A 26 8.35 25.23 -11.96
N LYS A 27 8.87 24.00 -12.13
CA LYS A 27 8.11 22.76 -12.31
C LYS A 27 8.76 21.67 -11.47
N MET A 28 7.98 20.81 -10.84
CA MET A 28 8.49 19.81 -9.88
C MET A 28 7.95 18.42 -10.17
N ILE A 29 8.80 17.41 -10.00
CA ILE A 29 8.45 16.01 -9.85
C ILE A 29 9.02 15.54 -8.53
N LEU A 30 8.18 15.02 -7.64
CA LEU A 30 8.60 14.39 -6.38
C LEU A 30 8.36 12.89 -6.48
N ILE A 31 9.41 12.12 -6.27
CA ILE A 31 9.39 10.65 -6.29
C ILE A 31 10.09 10.10 -5.05
N GLN A 32 10.00 8.80 -4.86
CA GLN A 32 10.70 8.09 -3.78
C GLN A 32 12.22 8.33 -3.80
N GLU A 33 12.85 8.07 -2.65
CA GLU A 33 14.31 8.12 -2.49
C GLU A 33 15.04 7.25 -3.53
N GLU A 34 16.31 7.55 -3.75
CA GLU A 34 17.15 6.76 -4.65
C GLU A 34 17.20 5.29 -4.23
N GLY A 35 17.14 4.39 -5.22
CA GLY A 35 17.13 2.94 -4.99
C GLY A 35 15.76 2.34 -4.59
N LYS A 36 14.72 3.17 -4.47
CA LYS A 36 13.33 2.72 -4.27
C LYS A 36 12.56 2.77 -5.59
N ASP A 37 11.41 2.09 -5.63
CA ASP A 37 10.52 2.12 -6.80
C ASP A 37 10.00 3.56 -7.03
N PRO A 38 10.33 4.18 -8.15
CA PRO A 38 9.88 5.53 -8.43
C PRO A 38 8.45 5.61 -8.96
N SER A 39 7.82 4.49 -9.28
CA SER A 39 6.52 4.44 -9.94
C SER A 39 5.34 4.51 -8.98
N CYS A 40 5.51 4.08 -7.74
CA CYS A 40 4.45 4.09 -6.74
C CYS A 40 4.99 4.16 -5.30
N LEU A 41 4.12 4.52 -4.36
CA LEU A 41 4.40 4.39 -2.94
C LEU A 41 4.35 2.91 -2.51
N PRO A 42 5.16 2.48 -1.54
CA PRO A 42 4.95 1.18 -0.90
C PRO A 42 3.59 1.16 -0.18
N TYR A 43 3.03 -0.01 0.02
CA TYR A 43 1.86 -0.14 0.89
C TYR A 43 2.16 0.43 2.28
N ALA A 44 1.19 1.13 2.86
CA ALA A 44 1.35 1.80 4.16
C ALA A 44 1.76 0.82 5.28
N ILE A 45 1.24 -0.42 5.23
CA ILE A 45 1.59 -1.48 6.17
C ILE A 45 3.04 -1.97 6.02
N ASP A 46 3.63 -1.87 4.83
CA ASP A 46 5.01 -2.27 4.53
C ASP A 46 6.02 -1.12 4.59
N ARG A 47 5.52 0.11 4.78
CA ARG A 47 6.31 1.34 4.70
C ARG A 47 7.39 1.41 5.76
N LYS A 48 8.58 1.83 5.36
CA LYS A 48 9.69 2.14 6.25
C LYS A 48 9.67 3.62 6.63
N SER A 49 10.43 3.96 7.66
CA SER A 49 10.46 5.33 8.19
C SER A 49 10.99 6.40 7.22
N ASP A 50 11.75 5.98 6.21
CA ASP A 50 12.33 6.82 5.17
C ASP A 50 11.53 6.83 3.85
N ASP A 51 10.42 6.09 3.79
CA ASP A 51 9.51 6.13 2.64
C ASP A 51 8.61 7.36 2.67
N LEU A 52 8.36 7.93 1.50
CA LEU A 52 7.36 8.99 1.34
C LEU A 52 5.96 8.48 1.72
N THR A 53 5.19 9.35 2.33
CA THR A 53 3.76 9.12 2.60
C THR A 53 2.90 9.94 1.64
N LEU A 54 1.66 9.52 1.43
CA LEU A 54 0.71 10.29 0.63
C LEU A 54 0.46 11.67 1.24
N ALA A 55 0.44 11.77 2.57
CA ALA A 55 0.33 13.04 3.29
C ALA A 55 1.50 13.99 2.99
N GLN A 56 2.74 13.49 2.98
CA GLN A 56 3.92 14.30 2.65
C GLN A 56 3.90 14.78 1.20
N ILE A 57 3.46 13.93 0.27
CA ILE A 57 3.33 14.31 -1.16
C ILE A 57 2.23 15.37 -1.30
N THR A 58 1.09 15.21 -0.63
CA THR A 58 0.00 16.17 -0.63
C THR A 58 0.44 17.52 -0.04
N GLU A 59 1.14 17.51 1.09
CA GLU A 59 1.72 18.73 1.66
C GLU A 59 2.68 19.41 0.70
N SER A 60 3.58 18.63 0.10
CA SER A 60 4.55 19.14 -0.88
C SER A 60 3.88 19.76 -2.10
N ALA A 61 2.81 19.14 -2.59
CA ALA A 61 2.05 19.66 -3.73
C ALA A 61 1.36 20.98 -3.39
N ILE A 62 0.70 21.08 -2.23
CA ILE A 62 0.06 22.31 -1.76
C ILE A 62 1.09 23.41 -1.58
N ASP A 63 2.18 23.13 -0.89
CA ASP A 63 3.29 24.08 -0.68
C ASP A 63 3.83 24.60 -2.02
N PHE A 64 4.06 23.72 -2.96
CA PHE A 64 4.61 24.07 -4.27
C PHE A 64 3.64 24.91 -5.10
N LEU A 65 2.37 24.52 -5.14
CA LEU A 65 1.33 25.20 -5.95
C LEU A 65 0.93 26.57 -5.39
N THR A 66 1.12 26.79 -4.08
CA THR A 66 0.81 28.07 -3.42
C THR A 66 1.94 29.10 -3.44
N LYS A 67 3.15 28.73 -3.91
CA LYS A 67 4.29 29.66 -4.01
C LYS A 67 4.11 30.81 -4.99
N GLY A 68 3.27 30.64 -5.99
CA GLY A 68 3.00 31.63 -7.01
C GLY A 68 2.01 32.70 -6.55
N LYS A 69 1.97 33.83 -7.23
CA LYS A 69 1.00 34.89 -6.95
C LYS A 69 -0.41 34.44 -7.31
N ASN A 70 -1.17 33.99 -6.33
CA ASN A 70 -2.64 33.91 -6.23
C ASN A 70 -3.46 33.67 -7.51
N LYS A 71 -3.14 32.63 -8.28
CA LYS A 71 -3.98 32.25 -9.43
C LYS A 71 -4.91 31.08 -9.12
N GLY A 72 -4.84 30.54 -7.89
CA GLY A 72 -5.50 29.29 -7.52
C GLY A 72 -4.81 28.09 -8.18
N PHE A 73 -5.22 26.89 -7.77
CA PHE A 73 -4.74 25.64 -8.33
C PHE A 73 -5.83 24.57 -8.28
N PHE A 74 -5.66 23.54 -9.08
CA PHE A 74 -6.36 22.27 -8.98
C PHE A 74 -5.34 21.21 -8.56
N LEU A 75 -5.68 20.42 -7.55
CA LEU A 75 -4.86 19.30 -7.08
C LEU A 75 -5.73 18.06 -7.01
N MET A 76 -5.34 17.01 -7.71
CA MET A 76 -5.90 15.67 -7.58
C MET A 76 -4.93 14.81 -6.76
N VAL A 77 -5.46 14.13 -5.75
CA VAL A 77 -4.71 13.20 -4.90
C VAL A 77 -5.40 11.86 -4.97
N GLU A 78 -4.66 10.83 -5.29
CA GLU A 78 -5.17 9.48 -5.44
C GLU A 78 -4.66 8.56 -4.34
N GLY A 79 -5.58 7.87 -3.66
CA GLY A 79 -5.27 6.75 -2.78
C GLY A 79 -5.17 5.43 -3.56
N GLY A 80 -4.39 5.40 -4.63
CA GLY A 80 -4.36 4.30 -5.62
C GLY A 80 -4.03 2.92 -5.06
N LYS A 81 -3.36 2.85 -3.92
CA LYS A 81 -3.06 1.57 -3.26
C LYS A 81 -4.27 0.96 -2.53
N ILE A 82 -5.33 1.72 -2.29
CA ILE A 82 -6.60 1.17 -1.76
C ILE A 82 -7.15 0.15 -2.75
N ASP A 83 -7.26 0.54 -4.02
CA ASP A 83 -7.73 -0.31 -5.11
C ASP A 83 -6.90 -1.59 -5.25
N TRP A 84 -5.57 -1.45 -5.29
CA TRP A 84 -4.68 -2.60 -5.41
C TRP A 84 -4.80 -3.59 -4.24
N ALA A 85 -4.93 -3.10 -3.03
CA ALA A 85 -5.15 -3.94 -1.86
C ALA A 85 -6.52 -4.63 -1.88
N CYS A 86 -7.56 -3.94 -2.37
CA CYS A 86 -8.89 -4.50 -2.57
C CYS A 86 -8.88 -5.63 -3.60
N HIS A 87 -8.21 -5.46 -4.74
CA HIS A 87 -8.00 -6.52 -5.73
C HIS A 87 -7.31 -7.75 -5.13
N GLY A 88 -6.37 -7.53 -4.21
CA GLY A 88 -5.68 -8.59 -3.45
C GLY A 88 -6.53 -9.26 -2.37
N ASN A 89 -7.76 -8.79 -2.11
CA ASN A 89 -8.56 -9.20 -0.95
C ASN A 89 -7.79 -9.09 0.38
N ASP A 90 -6.89 -8.11 0.46
CA ASP A 90 -5.99 -7.89 1.59
C ASP A 90 -6.58 -6.84 2.55
N ALA A 91 -7.52 -7.26 3.37
CA ALA A 91 -8.32 -6.37 4.20
C ALA A 91 -7.48 -5.49 5.16
N ALA A 92 -6.44 -6.04 5.79
CA ALA A 92 -5.61 -5.26 6.70
C ALA A 92 -4.84 -4.16 5.96
N THR A 93 -4.33 -4.47 4.76
CA THR A 93 -3.67 -3.49 3.90
C THR A 93 -4.67 -2.43 3.44
N VAL A 94 -5.89 -2.80 3.02
CA VAL A 94 -6.95 -1.83 2.67
C VAL A 94 -7.20 -0.83 3.79
N PHE A 95 -7.35 -1.28 5.04
CA PHE A 95 -7.55 -0.38 6.18
C PHE A 95 -6.36 0.58 6.39
N ASN A 96 -5.13 0.12 6.20
CA ASN A 96 -3.95 0.97 6.31
C ASN A 96 -3.87 1.99 5.17
N GLU A 97 -4.25 1.60 3.95
CA GLU A 97 -4.29 2.51 2.79
C GLU A 97 -5.38 3.58 2.93
N VAL A 98 -6.57 3.20 3.40
CA VAL A 98 -7.65 4.17 3.70
C VAL A 98 -7.20 5.16 4.76
N LYS A 99 -6.46 4.70 5.79
CA LYS A 99 -5.90 5.57 6.80
C LYS A 99 -4.83 6.51 6.22
N ASP A 100 -3.98 6.05 5.32
CA ASP A 100 -2.97 6.89 4.65
C ASP A 100 -3.62 7.98 3.79
N MET A 101 -4.75 7.66 3.12
CA MET A 101 -5.57 8.64 2.41
C MET A 101 -6.23 9.63 3.37
N ASP A 102 -6.74 9.19 4.52
CA ASP A 102 -7.31 10.07 5.55
C ASP A 102 -6.24 11.05 6.08
N ASP A 103 -5.01 10.60 6.31
CA ASP A 103 -3.90 11.45 6.70
C ASP A 103 -3.58 12.51 5.61
N ALA A 104 -3.69 12.18 4.33
CA ALA A 104 -3.55 13.13 3.22
C ALA A 104 -4.73 14.13 3.14
N ILE A 105 -5.96 13.66 3.34
CA ILE A 105 -7.15 14.52 3.43
C ILE A 105 -7.00 15.50 4.58
N LYS A 106 -6.45 15.07 5.71
CA LYS A 106 -6.19 15.95 6.86
C LYS A 106 -5.25 17.10 6.49
N VAL A 107 -4.22 16.87 5.70
CA VAL A 107 -3.33 17.93 5.21
C VAL A 107 -4.12 18.95 4.38
N ALA A 108 -4.96 18.49 3.46
CA ALA A 108 -5.82 19.37 2.67
C ALA A 108 -6.84 20.14 3.55
N TYR A 109 -7.36 19.49 4.59
CA TYR A 109 -8.28 20.14 5.54
C TYR A 109 -7.59 21.22 6.40
N GLU A 110 -6.34 21.02 6.80
CA GLU A 110 -5.55 22.06 7.48
C GLU A 110 -5.30 23.29 6.57
N PHE A 111 -5.14 23.07 5.27
CA PHE A 111 -5.10 24.17 4.30
C PHE A 111 -6.47 24.87 4.19
N TYR A 112 -7.57 24.12 4.07
CA TYR A 112 -8.93 24.65 4.06
C TYR A 112 -9.21 25.54 5.27
N LYS A 113 -8.82 25.14 6.48
CA LYS A 113 -9.05 25.96 7.69
C LYS A 113 -8.41 27.33 7.61
N LYS A 114 -7.32 27.48 6.86
CA LYS A 114 -6.64 28.76 6.62
C LYS A 114 -7.28 29.57 5.50
N HIS A 115 -7.96 28.91 4.57
CA HIS A 115 -8.55 29.49 3.35
C HIS A 115 -10.01 29.03 3.12
N PRO A 116 -10.92 29.15 4.11
CA PRO A 116 -12.23 28.49 4.07
C PRO A 116 -13.19 29.00 3.02
N LYS A 117 -12.97 30.23 2.53
CA LYS A 117 -13.82 30.86 1.49
C LYS A 117 -13.29 30.63 0.06
N GLU A 118 -12.11 30.06 -0.09
CA GLU A 118 -11.38 29.94 -1.35
C GLU A 118 -11.01 28.47 -1.68
N THR A 119 -11.38 27.53 -0.81
CA THR A 119 -11.01 26.11 -0.95
C THR A 119 -12.26 25.25 -1.03
N LEU A 120 -12.30 24.37 -2.02
CA LEU A 120 -13.26 23.27 -2.13
C LEU A 120 -12.48 21.96 -2.05
N ILE A 121 -12.86 21.08 -1.13
CA ILE A 121 -12.35 19.70 -1.04
C ILE A 121 -13.47 18.76 -1.46
N VAL A 122 -13.19 17.89 -2.42
CA VAL A 122 -14.10 16.81 -2.84
C VAL A 122 -13.41 15.48 -2.59
N VAL A 123 -14.08 14.59 -1.87
CA VAL A 123 -13.61 13.22 -1.63
C VAL A 123 -14.61 12.27 -2.28
N THR A 124 -14.13 11.43 -3.17
CA THR A 124 -14.95 10.46 -3.91
C THR A 124 -14.14 9.23 -4.25
N ALA A 125 -14.79 8.16 -4.61
CA ALA A 125 -14.18 7.04 -5.31
C ALA A 125 -14.49 7.16 -6.81
N ASP A 126 -13.67 6.55 -7.65
CA ASP A 126 -13.90 6.35 -9.09
C ASP A 126 -14.85 5.18 -9.33
N HIS A 127 -14.69 4.08 -8.57
CA HIS A 127 -15.55 2.89 -8.56
C HIS A 127 -15.39 2.13 -7.24
N GLU A 128 -16.18 1.11 -7.05
CA GLU A 128 -15.93 0.08 -6.06
C GLU A 128 -14.94 -0.95 -6.62
N THR A 129 -14.27 -1.70 -5.71
CA THR A 129 -13.34 -2.76 -6.12
C THR A 129 -13.71 -4.05 -5.41
N GLY A 130 -14.68 -4.79 -5.96
CA GLY A 130 -15.14 -6.09 -5.47
C GLY A 130 -15.93 -6.06 -4.16
N GLY A 131 -16.10 -4.91 -3.54
CA GLY A 131 -16.82 -4.69 -2.28
C GLY A 131 -16.18 -5.38 -1.07
N ILE A 132 -16.28 -4.77 0.10
CA ILE A 132 -15.95 -5.42 1.37
C ILE A 132 -17.22 -5.96 1.99
N VAL A 133 -17.36 -7.30 2.03
CA VAL A 133 -18.44 -7.96 2.75
C VAL A 133 -17.94 -8.43 4.10
N LEU A 134 -18.50 -7.86 5.16
CA LEU A 134 -18.17 -8.24 6.53
C LEU A 134 -18.99 -9.46 6.92
N GLY A 135 -18.37 -10.63 6.86
CA GLY A 135 -18.94 -11.89 7.35
C GLY A 135 -19.65 -12.74 6.29
N THR A 136 -18.97 -13.76 5.85
CA THR A 136 -19.50 -14.84 5.01
C THR A 136 -19.53 -16.13 5.83
N GLY A 137 -20.44 -16.27 6.80
CA GLY A 137 -20.47 -17.46 7.63
C GLY A 137 -21.22 -17.27 8.93
N LYS A 138 -20.66 -17.73 10.03
CA LYS A 138 -21.25 -17.53 11.36
C LYS A 138 -21.34 -16.05 11.69
N TYR A 139 -22.35 -15.63 12.44
CA TYR A 139 -22.48 -14.27 12.98
C TYR A 139 -21.36 -13.93 13.97
N ALA A 140 -20.14 -13.93 13.49
CA ALA A 140 -18.96 -13.62 14.30
C ALA A 140 -17.98 -12.82 13.45
N LEU A 141 -17.94 -11.51 13.69
CA LEU A 141 -17.00 -10.60 13.02
C LEU A 141 -15.79 -10.39 13.91
N ASN A 142 -14.64 -10.86 13.49
CA ASN A 142 -13.38 -10.69 14.21
C ASN A 142 -12.44 -9.68 13.51
N LEU A 143 -12.85 -8.43 13.42
CA LEU A 143 -12.02 -7.35 12.85
C LEU A 143 -10.70 -7.17 13.60
N LYS A 144 -10.67 -7.50 14.89
CA LYS A 144 -9.43 -7.42 15.69
C LYS A 144 -8.33 -8.35 15.17
N ALA A 145 -8.67 -9.41 14.44
CA ALA A 145 -7.67 -10.29 13.84
C ALA A 145 -6.78 -9.56 12.82
N LEU A 146 -7.30 -8.56 12.13
CA LEU A 146 -6.58 -7.79 11.11
C LEU A 146 -5.37 -7.02 11.67
N GLN A 147 -5.39 -6.67 12.97
CA GLN A 147 -4.27 -5.97 13.61
C GLN A 147 -2.99 -6.81 13.71
N TYR A 148 -3.08 -8.12 13.55
CA TYR A 148 -1.95 -9.03 13.66
C TYR A 148 -1.24 -9.28 12.32
N GLN A 149 -1.82 -8.87 11.22
CA GLN A 149 -1.16 -8.89 9.92
C GLN A 149 -0.08 -7.79 9.90
N LYS A 150 1.17 -8.18 9.65
CA LYS A 150 2.31 -7.26 9.71
C LYS A 150 2.75 -6.73 8.36
N HIS A 151 2.37 -7.42 7.29
CA HIS A 151 2.77 -7.08 5.92
C HIS A 151 1.59 -7.19 4.96
N SER A 152 1.65 -6.48 3.85
CA SER A 152 0.75 -6.72 2.72
C SER A 152 0.92 -8.14 2.16
N ALA A 153 -0.02 -8.59 1.34
CA ALA A 153 0.10 -9.86 0.63
C ALA A 153 1.42 -9.95 -0.17
N ASP A 154 1.84 -8.85 -0.80
CA ASP A 154 3.12 -8.75 -1.50
C ASP A 154 4.31 -8.82 -0.54
N GLY A 155 4.24 -8.10 0.58
CA GLY A 155 5.24 -8.14 1.64
C GLY A 155 5.39 -9.55 2.22
N LEU A 156 4.26 -10.20 2.51
CA LEU A 156 4.23 -11.58 2.99
C LEU A 156 4.86 -12.55 1.98
N SER A 157 4.56 -12.39 0.69
CA SER A 157 5.15 -13.21 -0.38
C SER A 157 6.68 -13.07 -0.45
N ARG A 158 7.19 -11.85 -0.29
CA ARG A 158 8.65 -11.61 -0.19
C ARG A 158 9.24 -12.31 1.04
N ARG A 159 8.59 -12.19 2.19
CA ARG A 159 9.02 -12.83 3.45
C ARG A 159 9.02 -14.37 3.36
N ILE A 160 8.02 -14.96 2.71
CA ILE A 160 7.97 -16.40 2.42
C ILE A 160 9.14 -16.81 1.51
N SER A 161 9.47 -15.99 0.52
CA SER A 161 10.62 -16.25 -0.36
C SER A 161 11.94 -16.17 0.40
N GLU A 162 12.09 -15.27 1.35
CA GLU A 162 13.24 -15.18 2.25
C GLU A 162 13.35 -16.40 3.15
N LEU A 163 12.22 -16.84 3.74
CA LEU A 163 12.18 -18.08 4.54
C LEU A 163 12.63 -19.28 3.71
N ARG A 164 12.15 -19.40 2.46
CA ARG A 164 12.55 -20.47 1.54
C ARG A 164 14.06 -20.45 1.29
N LYS A 165 14.63 -19.28 1.01
CA LYS A 165 16.09 -19.14 0.79
C LYS A 165 16.89 -19.48 2.05
N SER A 166 16.48 -19.00 3.22
CA SER A 166 17.19 -19.21 4.48
C SER A 166 17.24 -20.69 4.90
N LYS A 167 16.22 -21.46 4.57
CA LYS A 167 16.11 -22.89 4.85
C LYS A 167 16.65 -23.78 3.69
N GLY A 168 17.27 -23.18 2.67
CA GLY A 168 17.80 -23.93 1.52
C GLY A 168 16.74 -24.77 0.80
N ASN A 169 15.54 -24.24 0.63
CA ASN A 169 14.36 -24.91 0.07
C ASN A 169 13.84 -26.12 0.90
N LYS A 170 14.23 -26.26 2.15
CA LYS A 170 13.80 -27.32 3.07
C LYS A 170 12.85 -26.81 4.15
N VAL A 171 11.93 -25.92 3.77
CA VAL A 171 10.90 -25.41 4.69
C VAL A 171 9.94 -26.53 5.03
N THR A 172 9.70 -26.77 6.32
CA THR A 172 8.70 -27.71 6.81
C THR A 172 7.35 -27.03 7.03
N TRP A 173 6.29 -27.81 7.21
CA TRP A 173 4.99 -27.26 7.59
C TRP A 173 5.04 -26.56 8.95
N GLU A 174 5.80 -27.08 9.89
CA GLU A 174 6.01 -26.48 11.21
C GLU A 174 6.70 -25.11 11.10
N ASP A 175 7.73 -24.99 10.25
CA ASP A 175 8.37 -23.69 9.96
C ASP A 175 7.37 -22.69 9.39
N MET A 176 6.54 -23.11 8.44
CA MET A 176 5.51 -22.27 7.83
C MET A 176 4.45 -21.87 8.84
N LYS A 177 4.04 -22.80 9.70
CA LYS A 177 3.04 -22.55 10.75
C LYS A 177 3.55 -21.55 11.79
N GLU A 178 4.81 -21.66 12.18
CA GLU A 178 5.46 -20.68 13.05
C GLU A 178 5.54 -19.31 12.38
N PHE A 179 5.98 -19.25 11.13
CA PHE A 179 6.04 -18.04 10.34
C PHE A 179 4.67 -17.33 10.23
N LEU A 180 3.61 -18.07 9.87
CA LEU A 180 2.25 -17.51 9.79
C LEU A 180 1.73 -17.06 11.16
N GLY A 181 2.13 -17.74 12.23
CA GLY A 181 1.85 -17.32 13.60
C GLY A 181 2.49 -15.98 13.95
N GLU A 182 3.71 -15.74 13.50
CA GLU A 182 4.44 -14.49 13.72
C GLU A 182 3.93 -13.34 12.84
N GLU A 183 3.65 -13.61 11.56
CA GLU A 183 3.34 -12.58 10.56
C GLU A 183 1.84 -12.23 10.48
N MET A 184 0.96 -13.19 10.85
CA MET A 184 -0.49 -13.07 10.71
C MET A 184 -1.24 -13.30 12.03
N GLY A 185 -0.56 -13.73 13.09
CA GLY A 185 -1.17 -14.07 14.37
C GLY A 185 -1.92 -15.41 14.40
N PHE A 186 -1.85 -16.23 13.34
CA PHE A 186 -2.54 -17.52 13.25
C PHE A 186 -2.08 -18.45 14.37
N TRP A 187 -3.02 -19.18 14.95
CA TRP A 187 -2.85 -20.08 16.12
C TRP A 187 -2.32 -19.41 17.41
N LYS A 188 -1.55 -18.30 17.29
CA LYS A 188 -1.00 -17.59 18.45
C LYS A 188 -1.96 -16.59 19.06
N GLN A 189 -2.63 -15.80 18.21
CA GLN A 189 -3.51 -14.72 18.65
C GLN A 189 -4.99 -15.07 18.51
N PHE A 190 -5.32 -15.96 17.58
CA PHE A 190 -6.67 -16.46 17.37
C PHE A 190 -6.63 -17.88 16.77
N PRO A 191 -7.67 -18.69 17.02
CA PRO A 191 -7.72 -20.04 16.51
C PRO A 191 -7.94 -20.06 14.99
N ILE A 192 -7.33 -21.03 14.33
CA ILE A 192 -7.58 -21.38 12.93
C ILE A 192 -8.36 -22.68 12.91
N SER A 193 -9.48 -22.74 12.16
CA SER A 193 -10.27 -23.97 12.06
C SER A 193 -9.49 -25.06 11.29
N TRP A 194 -9.91 -26.30 11.47
CA TRP A 194 -9.30 -27.43 10.75
C TRP A 194 -9.41 -27.26 9.23
N GLU A 195 -10.53 -26.75 8.73
CA GLU A 195 -10.75 -26.49 7.31
C GLU A 195 -9.82 -25.40 6.77
N GLN A 196 -9.58 -24.36 7.57
CA GLN A 196 -8.64 -23.28 7.23
C GLN A 196 -7.20 -23.79 7.24
N GLU A 197 -6.82 -24.52 8.29
CA GLU A 197 -5.48 -25.12 8.38
C GLU A 197 -5.23 -26.10 7.22
N LYS A 198 -6.23 -26.90 6.87
CA LYS A 198 -6.14 -27.81 5.73
C LYS A 198 -5.86 -27.07 4.42
N LYS A 199 -6.58 -25.98 4.15
CA LYS A 199 -6.34 -25.16 2.94
C LYS A 199 -4.92 -24.60 2.92
N LEU A 200 -4.45 -24.02 4.02
CA LEU A 200 -3.09 -23.49 4.13
C LEU A 200 -2.04 -24.58 3.91
N ARG A 201 -2.28 -25.76 4.44
CA ARG A 201 -1.38 -26.90 4.26
C ARG A 201 -1.38 -27.43 2.83
N ASP A 202 -2.54 -27.52 2.19
CA ASP A 202 -2.67 -27.93 0.79
C ASP A 202 -1.87 -26.97 -0.12
N GLU A 203 -1.94 -25.66 0.10
CA GLU A 203 -1.16 -24.65 -0.63
C GLU A 203 0.35 -24.76 -0.34
N PHE A 204 0.71 -24.98 0.92
CA PHE A 204 2.09 -25.23 1.31
C PHE A 204 2.65 -26.45 0.56
N GLU A 205 1.93 -27.56 0.55
CA GLU A 205 2.37 -28.79 -0.15
C GLU A 205 2.53 -28.56 -1.66
N GLN A 206 1.64 -27.82 -2.29
CA GLN A 206 1.77 -27.48 -3.70
C GLN A 206 3.01 -26.63 -3.96
N SER A 207 3.24 -25.59 -3.17
CA SER A 207 4.29 -24.61 -3.38
C SER A 207 5.69 -25.11 -2.95
N PHE A 208 5.79 -25.85 -1.85
CA PHE A 208 7.06 -26.20 -1.23
C PHE A 208 7.47 -27.66 -1.43
N VAL A 209 6.51 -28.57 -1.56
CA VAL A 209 6.81 -30.01 -1.68
C VAL A 209 6.76 -30.44 -3.15
N ARG A 210 5.74 -30.02 -3.89
CA ARG A 210 5.56 -30.43 -5.29
C ARG A 210 6.27 -29.52 -6.29
N ASN A 211 6.94 -28.46 -5.83
CA ASN A 211 7.58 -27.42 -6.67
C ASN A 211 6.70 -26.91 -7.83
N LYS A 212 5.40 -27.04 -7.71
CA LYS A 212 4.49 -26.26 -8.53
C LYS A 212 4.62 -24.86 -7.98
N VAL A 213 5.39 -24.04 -8.67
CA VAL A 213 5.34 -22.59 -8.49
C VAL A 213 3.91 -22.21 -8.86
N VAL A 214 3.03 -22.21 -7.88
CA VAL A 214 1.83 -21.42 -7.96
C VAL A 214 2.36 -19.99 -7.78
N PHE A 215 2.79 -19.40 -8.90
CA PHE A 215 2.69 -17.96 -8.96
C PHE A 215 1.24 -17.71 -8.57
N ALA A 216 1.01 -16.89 -7.56
CA ALA A 216 -0.15 -16.04 -7.64
C ALA A 216 0.04 -15.29 -8.97
N GLU A 217 -0.37 -15.92 -10.06
CA GLU A 217 -0.60 -15.24 -11.30
C GLU A 217 -1.47 -14.10 -10.88
N SER A 218 -0.94 -12.91 -11.02
CA SER A 218 -1.62 -11.70 -10.62
C SER A 218 -3.08 -11.89 -11.02
N MET A 219 -4.01 -11.62 -10.15
CA MET A 219 -5.44 -11.73 -10.43
C MET A 219 -5.85 -10.88 -11.64
N TYR A 220 -4.94 -10.09 -12.17
CA TYR A 220 -5.01 -9.33 -13.40
C TYR A 220 -4.97 -10.16 -14.69
N SER A 221 -4.59 -11.46 -14.66
CA SER A 221 -4.48 -12.28 -15.88
C SER A 221 -5.73 -13.09 -16.21
N LYS A 222 -6.80 -13.01 -15.44
CA LYS A 222 -8.06 -13.73 -15.68
C LYS A 222 -9.31 -12.88 -15.60
N SER A 223 -9.25 -11.64 -16.05
CA SER A 223 -10.48 -10.99 -16.52
C SER A 223 -10.79 -11.54 -17.91
N GLU A 224 -11.55 -12.64 -18.00
CA GLU A 224 -12.26 -12.92 -19.23
C GLU A 224 -13.21 -11.75 -19.48
N PRO A 225 -13.23 -11.20 -20.70
CA PRO A 225 -14.22 -10.18 -21.03
C PRO A 225 -15.61 -10.81 -20.94
N MET A 226 -16.49 -10.22 -20.13
CA MET A 226 -17.92 -10.48 -20.23
C MET A 226 -18.46 -9.96 -21.55
#